data_603747f310942a2fb9796900cec1c6eb
#
_entry.id   603747f310942a2fb9796900cec1c6eb
#
_cell.length_a   1.000
_cell.length_b   1.000
_cell.length_c   1.000
_cell.angle_alpha   90.00
_cell.angle_beta   90.00
_cell.angle_gamma   90.00
#
_symmetry.space_group_name_H-M   'P 1'
#
loop_
_entity.id
_entity.type
_entity.pdbx_description
1 polymer ?
#
loop_
_entity_poly.entity_id
_entity_poly.type
_entity_poly.pdbx_seq_one_letter_code
_entity_poly.pdbx_strand_id
1 'polypeptide(L)'
;KKRAGGYEKMVTAGSVVIEDDVEVGAGTTIDRGVSADTRIGAGTKIDNQVQVGHDTLIGRNCLIAAQVGISGACTIGDNVTLWGQVGVPSKLTIGAGATVLGQSGLIGDLEPGKTYFGSPAGEWKQKMREVASLAHLPEMLRTRNR
;
A
#
# COMPACT_ATOMS: atom_id res chain seq x y z
N LYS A 1 14.71 -15.10 8.53
CA LYS A 1 13.94 -16.36 8.50
C LYS A 1 13.82 -16.90 9.91
N LYS A 2 12.63 -17.33 10.35
CA LYS A 2 12.45 -17.93 11.69
C LYS A 2 13.07 -19.34 11.72
N ARG A 3 13.88 -19.62 12.73
CA ARG A 3 14.50 -20.92 13.01
C ARG A 3 14.25 -21.34 14.45
N ALA A 4 14.57 -22.58 14.84
CA ALA A 4 14.32 -23.12 16.17
C ALA A 4 14.99 -22.32 17.33
N GLY A 5 15.93 -21.44 17.07
CA GLY A 5 16.63 -20.63 18.08
C GLY A 5 16.46 -19.11 17.92
N GLY A 6 15.54 -18.65 17.06
CA GLY A 6 15.36 -17.20 16.81
C GLY A 6 15.22 -16.82 15.35
N TYR A 7 15.72 -15.65 14.98
CA TYR A 7 15.67 -15.12 13.63
C TYR A 7 17.06 -15.11 13.01
N GLU A 8 17.17 -15.69 11.82
CA GLU A 8 18.37 -15.65 10.99
C GLU A 8 18.21 -14.58 9.92
N LYS A 9 19.26 -13.77 9.73
CA LYS A 9 19.32 -12.76 8.67
C LYS A 9 19.21 -13.43 7.31
N MET A 10 18.38 -12.90 6.43
CA MET A 10 18.34 -13.35 5.03
C MET A 10 19.51 -12.73 4.27
N VAL A 11 20.15 -13.54 3.42
CA VAL A 11 21.13 -13.05 2.45
C VAL A 11 20.34 -12.39 1.32
N THR A 12 20.66 -11.14 1.02
CA THR A 12 20.03 -10.34 -0.03
C THR A 12 20.97 -10.23 -1.22
N ALA A 13 20.53 -10.66 -2.40
CA ALA A 13 21.33 -10.65 -3.63
C ALA A 13 20.87 -9.63 -4.67
N GLY A 14 19.65 -9.11 -4.54
CA GLY A 14 19.09 -8.10 -5.43
C GLY A 14 19.63 -6.69 -5.18
N SER A 15 19.15 -5.74 -5.96
CA SER A 15 19.52 -4.33 -5.95
C SER A 15 18.29 -3.44 -5.68
N VAL A 16 18.51 -2.12 -5.68
CA VAL A 16 17.46 -1.11 -5.86
C VAL A 16 17.70 -0.47 -7.22
N VAL A 17 16.67 -0.43 -8.07
CA VAL A 17 16.69 0.23 -9.36
C VAL A 17 15.68 1.37 -9.35
N ILE A 18 16.15 2.59 -9.55
CA ILE A 18 15.35 3.81 -9.64
C ILE A 18 15.47 4.33 -11.06
N GLU A 19 14.33 4.42 -11.75
CA GLU A 19 14.26 4.89 -13.13
C GLU A 19 14.26 6.42 -13.23
N ASP A 20 14.17 6.95 -14.45
CA ASP A 20 14.25 8.39 -14.71
C ASP A 20 13.09 9.17 -14.06
N ASP A 21 13.36 10.42 -13.71
CA ASP A 21 12.38 11.38 -13.15
C ASP A 21 11.68 10.93 -11.86
N VAL A 22 12.26 9.99 -11.14
CA VAL A 22 11.77 9.60 -9.80
C VAL A 22 12.24 10.60 -8.77
N GLU A 23 11.31 11.01 -7.89
CA GLU A 23 11.63 11.82 -6.70
C GLU A 23 11.44 10.98 -5.43
N VAL A 24 12.37 11.13 -4.47
CA VAL A 24 12.32 10.42 -3.18
C VAL A 24 12.46 11.43 -2.06
N GLY A 25 11.41 11.52 -1.23
CA GLY A 25 11.33 12.44 -0.11
C GLY A 25 12.21 12.06 1.08
N ALA A 26 12.40 13.01 1.97
CA ALA A 26 13.27 12.89 3.13
C ALA A 26 12.84 11.77 4.09
N GLY A 27 13.78 10.98 4.57
CA GLY A 27 13.54 9.89 5.51
C GLY A 27 12.86 8.67 4.90
N THR A 28 12.65 8.64 3.59
CA THR A 28 12.15 7.46 2.87
C THR A 28 13.24 6.39 2.80
N THR A 29 12.85 5.15 3.03
CA THR A 29 13.73 3.99 3.01
C THR A 29 13.24 2.98 1.98
N ILE A 30 14.17 2.47 1.16
CA ILE A 30 13.91 1.50 0.11
C ILE A 30 14.83 0.30 0.32
N ASP A 31 14.24 -0.83 0.67
CA ASP A 31 15.00 -2.06 0.89
C ASP A 31 15.46 -2.64 -0.45
N ARG A 32 16.71 -3.08 -0.50
CA ARG A 32 17.19 -3.84 -1.65
C ARG A 32 16.47 -5.19 -1.74
N GLY A 33 16.36 -5.71 -2.93
CA GLY A 33 15.75 -7.00 -3.16
C GLY A 33 16.47 -8.16 -2.49
N VAL A 34 15.73 -9.16 -2.07
CA VAL A 34 16.27 -10.42 -1.52
C VAL A 34 16.62 -11.38 -2.65
N SER A 35 15.70 -11.65 -3.55
CA SER A 35 15.85 -12.57 -4.68
C SER A 35 15.75 -11.91 -6.05
N ALA A 36 15.13 -10.74 -6.12
CA ALA A 36 14.97 -9.92 -7.31
C ALA A 36 15.37 -8.47 -6.97
N ASP A 37 15.25 -7.53 -7.91
CA ASP A 37 15.44 -6.12 -7.64
C ASP A 37 14.18 -5.49 -7.08
N THR A 38 14.32 -4.55 -6.13
CA THR A 38 13.28 -3.58 -5.81
C THR A 38 13.35 -2.47 -6.86
N ARG A 39 12.24 -2.19 -7.58
CA ARG A 39 12.24 -1.28 -8.72
C ARG A 39 11.20 -0.16 -8.54
N ILE A 40 11.61 1.05 -8.89
CA ILE A 40 10.75 2.24 -8.92
C ILE A 40 10.68 2.74 -10.35
N GLY A 41 9.51 2.67 -10.97
CA GLY A 41 9.26 3.06 -12.35
C GLY A 41 9.34 4.57 -12.58
N ALA A 42 9.66 4.95 -13.80
CA ALA A 42 9.91 6.33 -14.20
C ALA A 42 8.75 7.29 -13.86
N GLY A 43 9.10 8.51 -13.48
CA GLY A 43 8.15 9.59 -13.16
C GLY A 43 7.45 9.45 -11.80
N THR A 44 7.67 8.37 -11.06
CA THR A 44 7.05 8.14 -9.74
C THR A 44 7.57 9.12 -8.70
N LYS A 45 6.66 9.63 -7.88
CA LYS A 45 6.94 10.57 -6.80
C LYS A 45 6.65 9.91 -5.46
N ILE A 46 7.68 9.80 -4.63
CA ILE A 46 7.62 9.21 -3.29
C ILE A 46 7.90 10.32 -2.28
N ASP A 47 6.95 10.56 -1.40
CA ASP A 47 7.01 11.60 -0.36
C ASP A 47 7.85 11.13 0.84
N ASN A 48 7.83 11.91 1.90
CA ASN A 48 8.65 11.75 3.07
C ASN A 48 8.25 10.53 3.92
N GLN A 49 9.26 9.88 4.55
CA GLN A 49 9.06 8.81 5.52
C GLN A 49 8.29 7.59 4.97
N VAL A 50 8.38 7.33 3.68
CA VAL A 50 7.80 6.14 3.06
C VAL A 50 8.74 4.94 3.29
N GLN A 51 8.16 3.77 3.57
CA GLN A 51 8.90 2.50 3.58
C GLN A 51 8.54 1.68 2.35
N VAL A 52 9.53 1.29 1.57
CA VAL A 52 9.38 0.34 0.46
C VAL A 52 10.14 -0.94 0.79
N GLY A 53 9.42 -2.04 0.97
CA GLY A 53 9.98 -3.35 1.27
C GLY A 53 10.66 -4.02 0.07
N HIS A 54 11.49 -5.00 0.36
CA HIS A 54 12.31 -5.75 -0.60
C HIS A 54 11.49 -6.42 -1.72
N ASP A 55 12.09 -6.63 -2.88
CA ASP A 55 11.49 -7.30 -4.05
C ASP A 55 10.17 -6.64 -4.54
N THR A 56 9.91 -5.37 -4.17
CA THR A 56 8.71 -4.63 -4.56
C THR A 56 8.91 -3.97 -5.91
N LEU A 57 7.90 -4.06 -6.76
CA LEU A 57 7.85 -3.40 -8.06
C LEU A 57 6.84 -2.26 -8.00
N ILE A 58 7.29 -1.02 -8.17
CA ILE A 58 6.42 0.16 -8.30
C ILE A 58 6.47 0.60 -9.76
N GLY A 59 5.29 0.72 -10.37
CA GLY A 59 5.12 1.14 -11.75
C GLY A 59 5.47 2.60 -11.99
N ARG A 60 5.10 3.11 -13.16
CA ARG A 60 5.39 4.47 -13.63
C ARG A 60 4.36 5.48 -13.14
N ASN A 61 4.79 6.74 -12.97
CA ASN A 61 3.92 7.87 -12.65
C ASN A 61 3.03 7.64 -11.41
N CYS A 62 3.51 6.88 -10.44
CA CYS A 62 2.81 6.69 -9.17
C CYS A 62 3.01 7.89 -8.24
N LEU A 63 2.03 8.13 -7.36
CA LEU A 63 2.10 9.08 -6.26
C LEU A 63 2.02 8.31 -4.94
N ILE A 64 3.10 8.30 -4.19
CA ILE A 64 3.18 7.64 -2.89
C ILE A 64 3.37 8.72 -1.83
N ALA A 65 2.28 9.07 -1.14
CA ALA A 65 2.28 10.15 -0.15
C ALA A 65 3.00 9.75 1.15
N ALA A 66 3.16 10.73 2.04
CA ALA A 66 3.97 10.58 3.24
C ALA A 66 3.51 9.44 4.16
N GLN A 67 4.48 8.76 4.78
CA GLN A 67 4.28 7.71 5.77
C GLN A 67 3.54 6.47 5.23
N VAL A 68 3.49 6.27 3.92
CA VAL A 68 3.00 5.00 3.35
C VAL A 68 3.98 3.89 3.67
N GLY A 69 3.45 2.74 4.11
CA GLY A 69 4.23 1.53 4.35
C GLY A 69 3.89 0.45 3.33
N ILE A 70 4.86 0.10 2.47
CA ILE A 70 4.73 -0.99 1.50
C ILE A 70 5.63 -2.13 1.95
N SER A 71 5.04 -3.27 2.28
CA SER A 71 5.79 -4.47 2.66
C SER A 71 6.45 -5.13 1.44
N GLY A 72 7.28 -6.16 1.69
CA GLY A 72 8.04 -6.80 0.61
C GLY A 72 7.22 -7.58 -0.41
N ALA A 73 7.78 -7.72 -1.61
CA ALA A 73 7.24 -8.49 -2.73
C ALA A 73 5.86 -8.02 -3.24
N CYS A 74 5.58 -6.73 -3.15
CA CYS A 74 4.37 -6.12 -3.70
C CYS A 74 4.56 -5.74 -5.17
N THR A 75 3.46 -5.72 -5.94
CA THR A 75 3.42 -5.19 -7.30
C THR A 75 2.44 -4.04 -7.35
N ILE A 76 2.93 -2.82 -7.59
CA ILE A 76 2.13 -1.61 -7.73
C ILE A 76 2.11 -1.26 -9.22
N GLY A 77 0.92 -1.23 -9.82
CA GLY A 77 0.75 -0.88 -11.24
C GLY A 77 1.07 0.59 -11.54
N ASP A 78 1.04 0.95 -12.82
CA ASP A 78 1.26 2.33 -13.25
C ASP A 78 0.15 3.28 -12.77
N ASN A 79 0.48 4.55 -12.57
CA ASN A 79 -0.47 5.63 -12.20
C ASN A 79 -1.26 5.35 -10.91
N VAL A 80 -0.73 4.56 -10.00
CA VAL A 80 -1.35 4.31 -8.69
C VAL A 80 -1.10 5.50 -7.77
N THR A 81 -2.14 5.85 -6.98
CA THR A 81 -2.02 6.86 -5.92
C THR A 81 -2.28 6.22 -4.56
N LEU A 82 -1.28 6.25 -3.69
CA LEU A 82 -1.39 5.86 -2.29
C LEU A 82 -1.31 7.12 -1.43
N TRP A 83 -2.41 7.50 -0.80
CA TRP A 83 -2.45 8.64 0.10
C TRP A 83 -1.80 8.33 1.45
N GLY A 84 -1.56 9.38 2.24
CA GLY A 84 -0.75 9.29 3.45
C GLY A 84 -1.17 8.20 4.43
N GLN A 85 -0.18 7.53 5.02
CA GLN A 85 -0.35 6.49 6.04
C GLN A 85 -1.09 5.23 5.54
N VAL A 86 -1.12 4.97 4.26
CA VAL A 86 -1.64 3.70 3.70
C VAL A 86 -0.69 2.57 4.07
N GLY A 87 -1.26 1.44 4.52
CA GLY A 87 -0.53 0.21 4.81
C GLY A 87 -0.78 -0.88 3.74
N VAL A 88 0.28 -1.38 3.12
CA VAL A 88 0.23 -2.41 2.08
C VAL A 88 0.95 -3.67 2.59
N PRO A 89 0.23 -4.74 2.94
CA PRO A 89 0.82 -6.01 3.32
C PRO A 89 1.61 -6.67 2.19
N SER A 90 2.48 -7.62 2.57
CA SER A 90 3.36 -8.31 1.62
C SER A 90 2.61 -9.07 0.52
N LYS A 91 3.21 -9.11 -0.66
CA LYS A 91 2.77 -9.92 -1.81
C LYS A 91 1.44 -9.48 -2.44
N LEU A 92 0.97 -8.28 -2.17
CA LEU A 92 -0.23 -7.75 -2.82
C LEU A 92 0.08 -7.14 -4.17
N THR A 93 -0.92 -7.23 -5.05
CA THR A 93 -0.96 -6.55 -6.33
C THR A 93 -1.97 -5.41 -6.27
N ILE A 94 -1.52 -4.18 -6.60
CA ILE A 94 -2.39 -3.02 -6.77
C ILE A 94 -2.47 -2.70 -8.25
N GLY A 95 -3.68 -2.83 -8.82
CA GLY A 95 -3.91 -2.61 -10.24
C GLY A 95 -3.65 -1.17 -10.68
N ALA A 96 -3.25 -1.00 -11.94
CA ALA A 96 -2.90 0.31 -12.50
C ALA A 96 -4.04 1.33 -12.34
N GLY A 97 -3.71 2.59 -12.05
CA GLY A 97 -4.67 3.68 -11.86
C GLY A 97 -5.53 3.58 -10.60
N ALA A 98 -5.30 2.61 -9.72
CA ALA A 98 -6.01 2.53 -8.45
C ALA A 98 -5.61 3.68 -7.52
N THR A 99 -6.56 4.14 -6.72
CA THR A 99 -6.34 5.16 -5.69
C THR A 99 -6.71 4.60 -4.32
N VAL A 100 -5.81 4.73 -3.35
CA VAL A 100 -6.08 4.33 -1.96
C VAL A 100 -6.06 5.58 -1.08
N LEU A 101 -7.19 5.86 -0.42
CA LEU A 101 -7.34 7.02 0.44
C LEU A 101 -6.57 6.86 1.76
N GLY A 102 -6.23 7.99 2.37
CA GLY A 102 -5.36 8.04 3.53
C GLY A 102 -5.81 7.17 4.71
N GLN A 103 -4.84 6.66 5.47
CA GLN A 103 -5.02 5.79 6.64
C GLN A 103 -5.73 4.46 6.34
N SER A 104 -5.78 4.05 5.08
CA SER A 104 -6.36 2.76 4.69
C SER A 104 -5.39 1.60 4.90
N GLY A 105 -5.89 0.47 5.40
CA GLY A 105 -5.15 -0.77 5.55
C GLY A 105 -5.63 -1.83 4.55
N LEU A 106 -4.78 -2.26 3.64
CA LEU A 106 -5.13 -3.26 2.64
C LEU A 106 -5.12 -4.67 3.26
N ILE A 107 -5.96 -5.57 2.73
CA ILE A 107 -6.00 -6.98 3.12
C ILE A 107 -5.96 -7.94 1.92
N GLY A 108 -5.98 -7.41 0.70
CA GLY A 108 -6.00 -8.19 -0.54
C GLY A 108 -5.66 -7.32 -1.74
N ASP A 109 -5.58 -7.94 -2.90
CA ASP A 109 -5.30 -7.29 -4.17
C ASP A 109 -6.38 -6.27 -4.54
N LEU A 110 -5.97 -5.22 -5.26
CA LEU A 110 -6.86 -4.16 -5.70
C LEU A 110 -7.01 -4.15 -7.21
N GLU A 111 -8.24 -4.04 -7.68
CA GLU A 111 -8.54 -3.94 -9.09
C GLU A 111 -8.10 -2.58 -9.68
N PRO A 112 -7.74 -2.54 -10.98
CA PRO A 112 -7.33 -1.30 -11.63
C PRO A 112 -8.42 -0.22 -11.63
N GLY A 113 -8.00 1.05 -11.58
CA GLY A 113 -8.85 2.23 -11.79
C GLY A 113 -9.91 2.49 -10.72
N LYS A 114 -9.94 1.73 -9.63
CA LYS A 114 -10.88 1.90 -8.53
C LYS A 114 -10.28 2.71 -7.38
N THR A 115 -11.17 3.30 -6.57
CA THR A 115 -10.81 4.00 -5.33
C THR A 115 -11.20 3.16 -4.12
N TYR A 116 -10.29 3.05 -3.16
CA TYR A 116 -10.44 2.24 -1.94
C TYR A 116 -10.28 3.08 -0.69
N PHE A 117 -11.00 2.71 0.38
CA PHE A 117 -10.98 3.42 1.66
C PHE A 117 -11.19 2.46 2.84
N GLY A 118 -10.60 2.80 3.97
CA GLY A 118 -10.90 2.20 5.27
C GLY A 118 -9.90 1.14 5.74
N SER A 119 -10.15 0.60 6.91
CA SER A 119 -9.35 -0.49 7.50
C SER A 119 -10.31 -1.50 8.13
N PRO A 120 -10.49 -2.67 7.53
CA PRO A 120 -9.91 -3.10 6.26
C PRO A 120 -10.42 -2.25 5.07
N ALA A 121 -9.54 -2.00 4.10
CA ALA A 121 -9.90 -1.21 2.93
C ALA A 121 -10.86 -1.97 2.01
N GLY A 122 -11.84 -1.26 1.47
CA GLY A 122 -12.78 -1.74 0.48
C GLY A 122 -13.05 -0.66 -0.57
N GLU A 123 -13.90 -0.98 -1.54
CA GLU A 123 -14.29 0.00 -2.54
C GLU A 123 -14.93 1.22 -1.85
N TRP A 124 -14.48 2.42 -2.23
CA TRP A 124 -14.79 3.67 -1.52
C TRP A 124 -16.29 3.94 -1.39
N LYS A 125 -17.09 3.77 -2.46
CA LYS A 125 -18.55 4.05 -2.42
C LYS A 125 -19.27 3.09 -1.47
N GLN A 126 -18.84 1.84 -1.45
CA GLN A 126 -19.39 0.84 -0.53
C GLN A 126 -19.00 1.18 0.92
N LYS A 127 -17.74 1.49 1.19
CA LYS A 127 -17.26 1.86 2.53
C LYS A 127 -17.94 3.11 3.06
N MET A 128 -18.17 4.12 2.22
CA MET A 128 -18.90 5.32 2.65
C MET A 128 -20.36 5.03 3.00
N ARG A 129 -21.03 4.09 2.30
CA ARG A 129 -22.37 3.65 2.68
C ARG A 129 -22.37 2.89 4.01
N GLU A 130 -21.39 2.01 4.23
CA GLU A 130 -21.24 1.27 5.48
C GLU A 130 -21.05 2.24 6.66
N VAL A 131 -20.13 3.21 6.54
CA VAL A 131 -19.88 4.23 7.57
C VAL A 131 -21.12 5.08 7.84
N ALA A 132 -21.83 5.53 6.79
CA ALA A 132 -23.07 6.29 6.93
C ALA A 132 -24.17 5.46 7.64
N SER A 133 -24.26 4.16 7.33
CA SER A 133 -25.23 3.27 7.96
C SER A 133 -24.99 3.05 9.45
N LEU A 134 -23.72 3.09 9.90
CA LEU A 134 -23.39 2.98 11.31
C LEU A 134 -24.02 4.08 12.16
N ALA A 135 -24.21 5.28 11.62
CA ALA A 135 -24.87 6.39 12.33
C ALA A 135 -26.35 6.09 12.66
N HIS A 136 -27.02 5.25 11.89
CA HIS A 136 -28.43 4.88 12.09
C HIS A 136 -28.62 3.61 12.93
N LEU A 137 -27.54 2.87 13.21
CA LEU A 137 -27.60 1.60 13.93
C LEU A 137 -28.25 1.71 15.32
N PRO A 138 -28.00 2.75 16.15
CA PRO A 138 -28.64 2.88 17.46
C PRO A 138 -30.16 2.99 17.39
N GLU A 139 -30.71 3.68 16.40
CA GLU A 139 -32.17 3.82 16.18
C GLU A 139 -32.78 2.53 15.71
N MET A 140 -32.15 1.83 14.78
CA MET A 140 -32.61 0.52 14.30
C MET A 140 -32.68 -0.52 15.41
N LEU A 141 -31.71 -0.53 16.33
CA LEU A 141 -31.71 -1.43 17.47
C LEU A 141 -32.83 -1.11 18.49
N ARG A 142 -33.15 0.17 18.69
CA ARG A 142 -34.27 0.59 19.56
C ARG A 142 -35.64 0.16 19.02
N THR A 143 -35.84 0.24 17.73
CA THR A 143 -37.13 -0.15 17.10
C THR A 143 -37.34 -1.65 17.07
N ARG A 144 -36.27 -2.46 17.03
CA ARG A 144 -36.35 -3.94 17.04
C ARG A 144 -36.61 -4.53 18.44
N ASN A 145 -36.35 -3.80 19.50
CA ASN A 145 -36.55 -4.25 20.87
C ASN A 145 -37.87 -3.74 21.48
N ARG A 146 -38.78 -3.23 20.67
CA ARG A 146 -40.17 -2.91 20.98
C ARG A 146 -41.11 -3.90 20.29
#